data_a628fd09d8449176688560f331206d66
#
_entry.id   a628fd09d8449176688560f331206d66
#
_cell.length_a   1.000
_cell.length_b   1.000
_cell.length_c   1.000
_cell.angle_alpha   90.00
_cell.angle_beta   90.00
_cell.angle_gamma   90.00
#
_symmetry.space_group_name_H-M   'P 1'
#
loop_
_entity.id
_entity.type
_entity.pdbx_description
1 polymer ?
#
loop_
_entity_poly.entity_id
_entity_poly.type
_entity_poly.pdbx_seq_one_letter_code
_entity_poly.pdbx_strand_id
1 'polypeptide(L)'
;TVRVGLVQWQMRSYKTLDDLFEQVEFFVDAVSDYKSDFVLFPEYFNAPLMSKYNDKGESQAIRGLAKYTEEIRDRFINLAISYNINIITGSMPYVKEDGLLYNVGFLCRRDGTYEMYEKMHVTPDEIKSWGLSGGRLLQTFDTDCAKIGVLICYDVEFPELSRLMADQGRQILFVPFLTDTQNAYSRVRVCAQARAIENECFVVIAGSVGNLPRVHNMDIQYAQSGVFTPCDFAFPTDGKRAEATPNTEMILVSDVDLDLLNELHTYGS
;
A
#
# COMPACT_ATOMS: atom_id res chain seq x y z
N THR A 1 -12.59 -7.42 -16.43
CA THR A 1 -11.95 -6.13 -16.11
C THR A 1 -12.13 -5.84 -14.63
N VAL A 2 -11.05 -5.42 -13.98
CA VAL A 2 -11.03 -5.00 -12.58
C VAL A 2 -10.61 -3.53 -12.54
N ARG A 3 -11.33 -2.74 -11.76
CA ARG A 3 -11.00 -1.32 -11.60
C ARG A 3 -10.27 -1.11 -10.29
N VAL A 4 -9.03 -0.63 -10.39
CA VAL A 4 -8.17 -0.36 -9.25
C VAL A 4 -8.06 1.15 -9.02
N GLY A 5 -8.12 1.54 -7.76
CA GLY A 5 -7.89 2.91 -7.35
C GLY A 5 -6.77 3.01 -6.34
N LEU A 6 -6.18 4.17 -6.26
CA LEU A 6 -5.18 4.47 -5.25
C LEU A 6 -5.31 5.91 -4.77
N VAL A 7 -4.77 6.16 -3.60
CA VAL A 7 -4.68 7.50 -3.03
C VAL A 7 -3.22 7.89 -2.90
N GLN A 8 -2.81 8.94 -3.60
CA GLN A 8 -1.54 9.59 -3.35
C GLN A 8 -1.79 10.61 -2.25
N TRP A 9 -1.50 10.19 -1.03
CA TRP A 9 -1.91 10.84 0.21
C TRP A 9 -0.93 11.93 0.60
N GLN A 10 -1.44 13.13 0.88
CA GLN A 10 -0.59 14.21 1.40
C GLN A 10 -0.51 14.14 2.92
N MET A 11 0.70 14.04 3.42
CA MET A 11 0.95 14.15 4.84
C MET A 11 0.66 15.56 5.33
N ARG A 12 -0.16 15.65 6.38
CA ARG A 12 -0.51 16.89 7.05
C ARG A 12 -0.89 16.59 8.50
N SER A 13 -0.87 17.58 9.36
CA SER A 13 -1.22 17.41 10.76
C SER A 13 -2.70 17.10 10.94
N TYR A 14 -3.00 16.10 11.76
CA TYR A 14 -4.35 15.78 12.22
C TYR A 14 -4.36 15.74 13.73
N LYS A 15 -5.37 16.35 14.35
CA LYS A 15 -5.49 16.40 15.81
C LYS A 15 -6.02 15.11 16.39
N THR A 16 -6.95 14.48 15.69
CA THR A 16 -7.66 13.29 16.17
C THR A 16 -7.74 12.23 15.09
N LEU A 17 -8.03 11.00 15.51
CA LEU A 17 -8.33 9.91 14.57
C LEU A 17 -9.57 10.22 13.73
N ASP A 18 -10.56 10.89 14.31
CA ASP A 18 -11.77 11.28 13.57
C ASP A 18 -11.43 12.24 12.42
N ASP A 19 -10.57 13.21 12.67
CA ASP A 19 -10.12 14.14 11.61
C ASP A 19 -9.38 13.42 10.50
N LEU A 20 -8.52 12.47 10.84
CA LEU A 20 -7.83 11.64 9.85
C LEU A 20 -8.83 10.85 9.01
N PHE A 21 -9.81 10.22 9.64
CA PHE A 21 -10.79 9.39 8.94
C PHE A 21 -11.82 10.19 8.15
N GLU A 22 -12.06 11.42 8.49
CA GLU A 22 -12.85 12.31 7.63
C GLU A 22 -12.19 12.44 6.25
N GLN A 23 -10.86 12.60 6.21
CA GLN A 23 -10.11 12.65 4.97
C GLN A 23 -10.03 11.29 4.27
N VAL A 24 -9.83 10.22 5.03
CA VAL A 24 -9.82 8.85 4.51
C VAL A 24 -11.14 8.53 3.82
N GLU A 25 -12.25 8.82 4.49
CA GLU A 25 -13.60 8.56 3.95
C GLU A 25 -13.85 9.36 2.68
N PHE A 26 -13.41 10.62 2.65
CA PHE A 26 -13.50 11.44 1.44
C PHE A 26 -12.87 10.74 0.24
N PHE A 27 -11.67 10.17 0.40
CA PHE A 27 -10.99 9.48 -0.69
C PHE A 27 -11.63 8.13 -1.03
N VAL A 28 -12.09 7.37 -0.04
CA VAL A 28 -12.80 6.10 -0.29
C VAL A 28 -14.07 6.39 -1.09
N ASP A 29 -14.82 7.41 -0.69
CA ASP A 29 -16.03 7.85 -1.41
C ASP A 29 -15.69 8.22 -2.86
N ALA A 30 -14.69 9.08 -3.06
CA ALA A 30 -14.29 9.54 -4.39
C ALA A 30 -13.89 8.37 -5.31
N VAL A 31 -13.10 7.42 -4.81
CA VAL A 31 -12.68 6.25 -5.59
C VAL A 31 -13.86 5.33 -5.86
N SER A 32 -14.76 5.15 -4.88
CA SER A 32 -15.94 4.30 -5.02
C SER A 32 -16.95 4.84 -6.04
N ASP A 33 -17.01 6.16 -6.22
CA ASP A 33 -17.90 6.80 -7.21
C ASP A 33 -17.57 6.36 -8.64
N TYR A 34 -16.32 5.95 -8.90
CA TYR A 34 -15.92 5.37 -10.19
C TYR A 34 -16.28 3.88 -10.30
N LYS A 35 -17.01 3.31 -9.34
CA LYS A 35 -17.30 1.87 -9.27
C LYS A 35 -16.03 1.03 -9.20
N SER A 36 -15.04 1.51 -8.49
CA SER A 36 -13.78 0.82 -8.32
C SER A 36 -13.94 -0.43 -7.46
N ASP A 37 -13.14 -1.46 -7.77
CA ASP A 37 -13.13 -2.73 -7.02
C ASP A 37 -12.15 -2.68 -5.86
N PHE A 38 -11.09 -1.87 -5.99
CA PHE A 38 -10.03 -1.72 -4.98
C PHE A 38 -9.65 -0.27 -4.80
N VAL A 39 -9.24 0.07 -3.56
CA VAL A 39 -8.49 1.30 -3.28
C VAL A 39 -7.30 0.97 -2.40
N LEU A 40 -6.13 1.53 -2.76
CA LEU A 40 -4.86 1.35 -2.05
C LEU A 40 -4.46 2.64 -1.36
N PHE A 41 -4.18 2.55 -0.05
CA PHE A 41 -3.59 3.62 0.76
C PHE A 41 -2.09 3.37 0.97
N PRO A 42 -1.27 4.42 1.21
CA PRO A 42 0.18 4.27 1.36
C PRO A 42 0.64 3.69 2.69
N GLU A 43 1.93 3.35 2.73
CA GLU A 43 2.64 2.97 3.97
C GLU A 43 2.65 4.12 4.96
N TYR A 44 2.37 3.86 6.23
CA TYR A 44 2.38 4.84 7.32
C TYR A 44 1.52 6.09 7.07
N PHE A 45 0.43 5.95 6.34
CA PHE A 45 -0.44 7.10 6.06
C PHE A 45 -0.96 7.77 7.34
N ASN A 46 -0.98 7.04 8.46
CA ASN A 46 -1.43 7.52 9.77
C ASN A 46 -0.33 8.22 10.59
N ALA A 47 0.87 8.38 10.03
CA ALA A 47 2.01 9.00 10.69
C ALA A 47 1.69 10.39 11.32
N PRO A 48 0.78 11.21 10.76
CA PRO A 48 0.43 12.48 11.39
C PRO A 48 0.00 12.38 12.86
N LEU A 49 -0.61 11.28 13.24
CA LEU A 49 -1.05 11.07 14.63
C LEU A 49 0.13 10.88 15.60
N MET A 50 1.31 10.60 15.07
CA MET A 50 2.52 10.40 15.89
C MET A 50 3.05 11.71 16.49
N SER A 51 2.66 12.86 15.97
CA SER A 51 3.09 14.18 16.48
C SER A 51 2.76 14.39 17.95
N LYS A 52 1.72 13.72 18.46
CA LYS A 52 1.34 13.75 19.88
C LYS A 52 2.40 13.17 20.81
N TYR A 53 3.31 12.37 20.26
CA TYR A 53 4.32 11.62 21.02
C TYR A 53 5.74 12.12 20.74
N ASN A 54 5.89 13.27 20.08
CA ASN A 54 7.20 13.81 19.70
C ASN A 54 8.07 14.26 20.87
N ASP A 55 7.49 14.42 22.06
CA ASP A 55 8.22 14.67 23.30
C ASP A 55 8.86 13.39 23.86
N LYS A 56 8.59 12.25 23.25
CA LYS A 56 9.10 10.94 23.67
C LYS A 56 10.19 10.45 22.71
N GLY A 57 10.93 9.43 23.11
CA GLY A 57 11.86 8.75 22.22
C GLY A 57 11.15 8.12 21.02
N GLU A 58 11.87 7.93 19.93
CA GLU A 58 11.31 7.43 18.67
C GLU A 58 10.60 6.08 18.83
N SER A 59 11.18 5.17 19.63
CA SER A 59 10.56 3.85 19.86
C SER A 59 9.28 3.94 20.67
N GLN A 60 9.15 4.91 21.57
CA GLN A 60 7.90 5.14 22.29
C GLN A 60 6.86 5.82 21.43
N ALA A 61 7.27 6.75 20.58
CA ALA A 61 6.38 7.46 19.67
C ALA A 61 5.71 6.50 18.69
N ILE A 62 6.47 5.59 18.08
CA ILE A 62 5.91 4.60 17.14
C ILE A 62 4.97 3.62 17.84
N ARG A 63 5.26 3.24 19.08
CA ARG A 63 4.36 2.39 19.89
C ARG A 63 3.09 3.12 20.29
N GLY A 64 3.16 4.44 20.48
CA GLY A 64 1.99 5.29 20.66
C GLY A 64 1.09 5.27 19.43
N LEU A 65 1.69 5.39 18.24
CA LEU A 65 0.96 5.31 16.98
C LEU A 65 0.31 3.93 16.80
N ALA A 66 1.00 2.86 17.21
CA ALA A 66 0.50 1.49 17.09
C ALA A 66 -0.82 1.26 17.85
N LYS A 67 -1.11 2.05 18.87
CA LYS A 67 -2.35 1.91 19.65
C LYS A 67 -3.61 2.22 18.85
N TYR A 68 -3.50 2.94 17.75
CA TYR A 68 -4.64 3.26 16.88
C TYR A 68 -4.96 2.16 15.87
N THR A 69 -4.09 1.18 15.68
CA THR A 69 -4.13 0.30 14.51
C THR A 69 -5.38 -0.57 14.45
N GLU A 70 -5.82 -1.13 15.57
CA GLU A 70 -7.05 -1.95 15.59
C GLU A 70 -8.30 -1.12 15.29
N GLU A 71 -8.40 0.08 15.84
CA GLU A 71 -9.52 0.98 15.55
C GLU A 71 -9.50 1.43 14.09
N ILE A 72 -8.31 1.71 13.54
CA ILE A 72 -8.14 2.05 12.11
C ILE A 72 -8.65 0.90 11.24
N ARG A 73 -8.25 -0.33 11.55
CA ARG A 73 -8.74 -1.52 10.84
C ARG A 73 -10.26 -1.58 10.85
N ASP A 74 -10.86 -1.43 12.03
CA ASP A 74 -12.31 -1.56 12.19
C ASP A 74 -13.06 -0.48 11.41
N ARG A 75 -12.54 0.75 11.41
CA ARG A 75 -13.10 1.84 10.60
C ARG A 75 -13.01 1.57 9.10
N PHE A 76 -11.88 1.02 8.63
CA PHE A 76 -11.74 0.62 7.23
C PHE A 76 -12.70 -0.52 6.85
N ILE A 77 -12.93 -1.47 7.74
CA ILE A 77 -13.91 -2.54 7.51
C ILE A 77 -15.29 -1.93 7.25
N ASN A 78 -15.70 -0.99 8.09
CA ASN A 78 -16.99 -0.31 7.92
C ASN A 78 -17.07 0.48 6.61
N LEU A 79 -16.01 1.16 6.21
CA LEU A 79 -15.96 1.88 4.94
C LEU A 79 -16.03 0.93 3.74
N ALA A 80 -15.34 -0.20 3.81
CA ALA A 80 -15.36 -1.22 2.74
C ALA A 80 -16.79 -1.72 2.48
N ILE A 81 -17.54 -1.98 3.55
CA ILE A 81 -18.94 -2.39 3.46
C ILE A 81 -19.81 -1.25 2.90
N SER A 82 -19.70 -0.07 3.50
CA SER A 82 -20.57 1.07 3.21
C SER A 82 -20.39 1.57 1.78
N TYR A 83 -19.18 1.57 1.27
CA TYR A 83 -18.86 2.06 -0.08
C TYR A 83 -18.69 0.94 -1.10
N ASN A 84 -18.92 -0.31 -0.72
CA ASN A 84 -18.86 -1.47 -1.60
C ASN A 84 -17.55 -1.55 -2.39
N ILE A 85 -16.43 -1.48 -1.67
CA ILE A 85 -15.09 -1.48 -2.27
C ILE A 85 -14.14 -2.28 -1.38
N ASN A 86 -13.23 -3.05 -2.01
CA ASN A 86 -12.14 -3.70 -1.28
C ASN A 86 -11.06 -2.66 -0.96
N ILE A 87 -10.66 -2.55 0.30
CA ILE A 87 -9.68 -1.56 0.75
C ILE A 87 -8.39 -2.25 1.15
N ILE A 88 -7.28 -1.81 0.57
CA ILE A 88 -5.95 -2.17 1.04
C ILE A 88 -5.45 -0.96 1.84
N THR A 89 -5.35 -1.13 3.15
CA THR A 89 -5.23 -0.03 4.11
C THR A 89 -3.86 0.65 4.13
N GLY A 90 -2.95 0.28 3.22
CA GLY A 90 -1.58 0.71 3.32
C GLY A 90 -0.88 -0.04 4.44
N SER A 91 -0.18 0.68 5.29
CA SER A 91 0.39 0.02 6.46
C SER A 91 0.57 0.98 7.63
N MET A 92 0.78 0.38 8.80
CA MET A 92 0.90 1.10 10.06
C MET A 92 1.60 0.20 11.09
N PRO A 93 2.16 0.78 12.15
CA PRO A 93 2.80 -0.03 13.19
C PRO A 93 1.76 -0.81 14.00
N TYR A 94 2.12 -2.00 14.41
CA TYR A 94 1.25 -2.87 15.21
C TYR A 94 2.08 -3.68 16.21
N VAL A 95 1.67 -3.66 17.49
CA VAL A 95 2.28 -4.51 18.52
C VAL A 95 1.48 -5.79 18.60
N LYS A 96 2.11 -6.92 18.29
CA LYS A 96 1.47 -8.23 18.37
C LYS A 96 1.52 -8.80 19.79
N GLU A 97 0.90 -9.97 19.98
CA GLU A 97 0.85 -10.68 21.26
C GLU A 97 2.22 -10.99 21.85
N ASP A 98 3.23 -11.18 20.99
CA ASP A 98 4.62 -11.39 21.41
C ASP A 98 5.30 -10.13 21.98
N GLY A 99 4.61 -8.99 21.98
CA GLY A 99 5.11 -7.71 22.43
C GLY A 99 6.04 -7.01 21.43
N LEU A 100 6.29 -7.61 20.27
CA LEU A 100 7.14 -7.04 19.22
C LEU A 100 6.32 -6.14 18.31
N LEU A 101 7.02 -5.20 17.68
CA LEU A 101 6.45 -4.21 16.80
C LEU A 101 6.67 -4.60 15.33
N TYR A 102 5.58 -4.54 14.55
CA TYR A 102 5.60 -4.90 13.13
C TYR A 102 4.99 -3.79 12.29
N ASN A 103 5.32 -3.76 11.01
CA ASN A 103 4.67 -2.92 10.01
C ASN A 103 3.63 -3.78 9.30
N VAL A 104 2.35 -3.51 9.53
CA VAL A 104 1.26 -4.34 9.02
C VAL A 104 0.20 -3.50 8.32
N GLY A 105 -0.57 -4.16 7.48
CA GLY A 105 -1.78 -3.58 6.91
C GLY A 105 -2.87 -4.63 6.78
N PHE A 106 -4.01 -4.22 6.24
CA PHE A 106 -5.17 -5.08 6.14
C PHE A 106 -5.79 -4.99 4.76
N LEU A 107 -6.20 -6.14 4.26
CA LEU A 107 -7.18 -6.21 3.17
C LEU A 107 -8.55 -6.26 3.82
N CYS A 108 -9.33 -5.20 3.65
CA CYS A 108 -10.71 -5.14 4.11
C CYS A 108 -11.63 -5.34 2.91
N ARG A 109 -12.24 -6.53 2.81
CA ARG A 109 -13.11 -6.85 1.69
C ARG A 109 -14.48 -6.20 1.85
N ARG A 110 -15.14 -5.95 0.72
CA ARG A 110 -16.48 -5.33 0.71
C ARG A 110 -17.57 -6.22 1.31
N ASP A 111 -17.29 -7.50 1.57
CA ASP A 111 -18.18 -8.40 2.30
C ASP A 111 -18.03 -8.32 3.83
N GLY A 112 -17.11 -7.49 4.33
CA GLY A 112 -16.85 -7.30 5.75
C GLY A 112 -15.76 -8.20 6.33
N THR A 113 -15.22 -9.14 5.56
CA THR A 113 -14.09 -9.96 5.99
C THR A 113 -12.78 -9.20 5.82
N TYR A 114 -11.76 -9.57 6.58
CA TYR A 114 -10.44 -8.94 6.46
C TYR A 114 -9.32 -9.97 6.64
N GLU A 115 -8.14 -9.58 6.12
CA GLU A 115 -6.90 -10.32 6.28
C GLU A 115 -5.79 -9.34 6.66
N MET A 116 -4.83 -9.79 7.45
CA MET A 116 -3.65 -8.99 7.78
C MET A 116 -2.48 -9.42 6.90
N TYR A 117 -1.72 -8.46 6.40
CA TYR A 117 -0.44 -8.67 5.76
C TYR A 117 0.65 -7.91 6.51
N GLU A 118 1.89 -8.35 6.39
CA GLU A 118 2.99 -7.75 7.15
C GLU A 118 4.23 -7.57 6.28
N LYS A 119 4.98 -6.51 6.59
CA LYS A 119 6.27 -6.25 5.94
C LYS A 119 7.27 -7.29 6.41
N MET A 120 7.88 -7.98 5.45
CA MET A 120 8.81 -9.07 5.71
C MET A 120 10.23 -8.56 5.97
N HIS A 121 10.65 -7.56 5.19
CA HIS A 121 11.98 -6.94 5.27
C HIS A 121 11.82 -5.49 5.73
N VAL A 122 12.14 -5.24 6.99
CA VAL A 122 12.14 -3.88 7.51
C VAL A 122 13.45 -3.19 7.13
N THR A 123 13.37 -1.87 6.89
CA THR A 123 14.54 -1.08 6.53
C THR A 123 15.46 -0.90 7.73
N PRO A 124 16.77 -0.58 7.50
CA PRO A 124 17.66 -0.23 8.60
C PRO A 124 17.12 0.88 9.49
N ASP A 125 16.46 1.89 8.92
CA ASP A 125 15.86 2.99 9.69
C ASP A 125 14.72 2.50 10.58
N GLU A 126 13.88 1.61 10.08
CA GLU A 126 12.80 1.03 10.88
C GLU A 126 13.32 0.23 12.08
N ILE A 127 14.43 -0.48 11.89
CA ILE A 127 15.07 -1.23 12.98
C ILE A 127 15.72 -0.26 13.97
N LYS A 128 16.54 0.66 13.48
CA LYS A 128 17.37 1.53 14.31
C LYS A 128 16.55 2.56 15.08
N SER A 129 15.60 3.22 14.40
CA SER A 129 14.84 4.32 15.01
C SER A 129 13.65 3.82 15.81
N TRP A 130 12.97 2.76 15.33
CA TRP A 130 11.70 2.33 15.88
C TRP A 130 11.69 0.92 16.46
N GLY A 131 12.70 0.12 16.20
CA GLY A 131 12.79 -1.23 16.72
C GLY A 131 11.78 -2.20 16.11
N LEU A 132 11.47 -2.03 14.82
CA LEU A 132 10.56 -2.94 14.13
C LEU A 132 11.20 -4.30 13.89
N SER A 133 10.34 -5.32 13.93
CA SER A 133 10.69 -6.69 13.55
C SER A 133 10.12 -7.02 12.18
N GLY A 134 10.80 -7.88 11.43
CA GLY A 134 10.30 -8.40 10.16
C GLY A 134 9.16 -9.39 10.36
N GLY A 135 8.23 -9.40 9.41
CA GLY A 135 7.13 -10.35 9.39
C GLY A 135 7.58 -11.76 9.09
N ARG A 136 6.68 -12.73 9.26
CA ARG A 136 6.98 -14.15 9.11
C ARG A 136 6.10 -14.87 8.12
N LEU A 137 5.01 -14.26 7.69
CA LEU A 137 4.00 -14.91 6.86
C LEU A 137 3.77 -14.13 5.58
N LEU A 138 4.08 -14.76 4.46
CA LEU A 138 3.82 -14.24 3.13
C LEU A 138 2.60 -14.98 2.57
N GLN A 139 1.57 -14.22 2.20
CA GLN A 139 0.31 -14.78 1.71
C GLN A 139 -0.21 -14.06 0.48
N THR A 140 -0.96 -14.78 -0.33
CA THR A 140 -1.87 -14.21 -1.31
C THR A 140 -3.30 -14.29 -0.77
N PHE A 141 -4.18 -13.47 -1.31
CA PHE A 141 -5.56 -13.37 -0.83
C PHE A 141 -6.54 -13.47 -1.98
N ASP A 142 -7.60 -14.23 -1.77
CA ASP A 142 -8.73 -14.25 -2.69
C ASP A 142 -9.66 -13.07 -2.41
N THR A 143 -10.17 -12.49 -3.48
CA THR A 143 -11.23 -11.49 -3.42
C THR A 143 -12.32 -11.86 -4.41
N ASP A 144 -13.41 -11.10 -4.42
CA ASP A 144 -14.52 -11.38 -5.33
C ASP A 144 -14.19 -11.13 -6.82
N CYS A 145 -13.05 -10.50 -7.14
CA CYS A 145 -12.71 -10.17 -8.52
C CYS A 145 -11.29 -10.49 -8.95
N ALA A 146 -10.37 -10.75 -8.01
CA ALA A 146 -8.98 -11.06 -8.33
C ALA A 146 -8.28 -11.74 -7.16
N LYS A 147 -7.24 -12.50 -7.47
CA LYS A 147 -6.29 -12.98 -6.47
C LYS A 147 -5.15 -11.98 -6.36
N ILE A 148 -4.93 -11.47 -5.17
CA ILE A 148 -4.01 -10.36 -4.93
C ILE A 148 -2.90 -10.72 -3.94
N GLY A 149 -1.84 -9.93 -3.98
CA GLY A 149 -0.80 -9.91 -2.96
C GLY A 149 -0.46 -8.48 -2.58
N VAL A 150 0.15 -8.32 -1.42
CA VAL A 150 0.62 -7.01 -0.94
C VAL A 150 2.06 -7.15 -0.48
N LEU A 151 2.93 -6.31 -1.03
CA LEU A 151 4.32 -6.15 -0.58
C LEU A 151 4.51 -4.70 -0.14
N ILE A 152 4.96 -4.50 1.09
CA ILE A 152 5.08 -3.17 1.65
C ILE A 152 6.47 -2.61 1.32
N CYS A 153 6.50 -1.58 0.47
CA CYS A 153 7.67 -0.73 0.17
C CYS A 153 8.93 -1.55 -0.15
N TYR A 154 9.87 -1.61 0.80
CA TYR A 154 11.16 -2.30 0.64
C TYR A 154 11.02 -3.75 0.19
N ASP A 155 9.94 -4.43 0.56
CA ASP A 155 9.71 -5.83 0.17
C ASP A 155 9.66 -6.03 -1.35
N VAL A 156 9.23 -5.02 -2.11
CA VAL A 156 9.17 -5.14 -3.58
C VAL A 156 10.56 -5.24 -4.22
N GLU A 157 11.60 -4.83 -3.50
CA GLU A 157 12.98 -4.93 -3.96
C GLU A 157 13.55 -6.35 -3.86
N PHE A 158 12.82 -7.28 -3.25
CA PHE A 158 13.20 -8.70 -3.08
C PHE A 158 12.39 -9.56 -4.05
N PRO A 159 12.96 -9.95 -5.19
CA PRO A 159 12.21 -10.63 -6.25
C PRO A 159 11.61 -11.97 -5.83
N GLU A 160 12.23 -12.67 -4.90
CA GLU A 160 11.75 -13.97 -4.42
C GLU A 160 10.38 -13.89 -3.75
N LEU A 161 10.04 -12.81 -3.07
CA LEU A 161 8.72 -12.66 -2.45
C LEU A 161 7.61 -12.59 -3.50
N SER A 162 7.81 -11.80 -4.53
CA SER A 162 6.85 -11.67 -5.63
C SER A 162 6.72 -12.97 -6.43
N ARG A 163 7.82 -13.69 -6.62
CA ARG A 163 7.81 -14.99 -7.31
C ARG A 163 6.99 -16.02 -6.54
N LEU A 164 7.13 -16.09 -5.23
CA LEU A 164 6.34 -17.00 -4.40
C LEU A 164 4.84 -16.69 -4.52
N MET A 165 4.47 -15.42 -4.57
CA MET A 165 3.07 -15.02 -4.80
C MET A 165 2.60 -15.39 -6.20
N ALA A 166 3.44 -15.23 -7.21
CA ALA A 166 3.14 -15.61 -8.59
C ALA A 166 2.85 -17.10 -8.69
N ASP A 167 3.64 -17.93 -8.00
CA ASP A 167 3.43 -19.39 -7.96
C ASP A 167 2.10 -19.76 -7.31
N GLN A 168 1.54 -18.89 -6.46
CA GLN A 168 0.22 -19.06 -5.85
C GLN A 168 -0.92 -18.51 -6.71
N GLY A 169 -0.62 -17.93 -7.88
CA GLY A 169 -1.61 -17.43 -8.81
C GLY A 169 -2.01 -15.97 -8.63
N ARG A 170 -1.21 -15.18 -7.92
CA ARG A 170 -1.48 -13.75 -7.76
C ARG A 170 -1.54 -13.04 -9.10
N GLN A 171 -2.56 -12.21 -9.29
CA GLN A 171 -2.85 -11.46 -10.52
C GLN A 171 -2.50 -9.99 -10.38
N ILE A 172 -2.73 -9.41 -9.20
CA ILE A 172 -2.44 -8.00 -8.91
C ILE A 172 -1.58 -7.93 -7.66
N LEU A 173 -0.47 -7.21 -7.75
CA LEU A 173 0.39 -6.88 -6.62
C LEU A 173 0.15 -5.43 -6.22
N PHE A 174 -0.21 -5.21 -4.97
CA PHE A 174 -0.34 -3.86 -4.40
C PHE A 174 0.89 -3.54 -3.55
N VAL A 175 1.44 -2.35 -3.74
CA VAL A 175 2.66 -1.92 -3.05
C VAL A 175 2.43 -0.54 -2.42
N PRO A 176 2.01 -0.52 -1.15
CA PRO A 176 2.02 0.73 -0.39
C PRO A 176 3.45 1.09 -0.06
N PHE A 177 3.81 2.36 -0.21
CA PHE A 177 5.17 2.80 0.07
C PHE A 177 5.21 4.19 0.72
N LEU A 178 6.34 4.49 1.34
CA LEU A 178 6.70 5.79 1.87
C LEU A 178 8.19 5.99 1.63
N THR A 179 8.54 6.97 0.81
CA THR A 179 9.93 7.26 0.46
C THR A 179 10.22 8.74 0.66
N ASP A 180 11.41 9.04 1.18
CA ASP A 180 11.83 10.41 1.50
C ASP A 180 12.59 11.08 0.34
N THR A 181 13.30 10.30 -0.45
CA THR A 181 14.13 10.81 -1.55
C THR A 181 13.70 10.22 -2.88
N GLN A 182 14.08 10.90 -3.97
CA GLN A 182 13.88 10.34 -5.30
C GLN A 182 14.64 9.02 -5.50
N ASN A 183 15.81 8.88 -4.89
CA ASN A 183 16.59 7.64 -4.98
C ASN A 183 15.82 6.47 -4.37
N ALA A 184 15.26 6.66 -3.17
CA ALA A 184 14.45 5.64 -2.52
C ALA A 184 13.19 5.32 -3.34
N TYR A 185 12.52 6.34 -3.82
CA TYR A 185 11.37 6.18 -4.71
C TYR A 185 11.73 5.38 -5.97
N SER A 186 12.86 5.72 -6.62
CA SER A 186 13.30 5.05 -7.85
C SER A 186 13.55 3.56 -7.63
N ARG A 187 14.12 3.17 -6.49
CA ARG A 187 14.29 1.75 -6.17
C ARG A 187 12.95 1.02 -6.09
N VAL A 188 11.98 1.59 -5.40
CA VAL A 188 10.64 0.99 -5.30
C VAL A 188 9.98 0.90 -6.67
N ARG A 189 9.99 1.99 -7.42
CA ARG A 189 9.33 2.06 -8.73
C ARG A 189 9.94 1.08 -9.73
N VAL A 190 11.25 1.10 -9.91
CA VAL A 190 11.92 0.25 -10.89
C VAL A 190 11.73 -1.22 -10.54
N CYS A 191 11.83 -1.57 -9.25
CA CYS A 191 11.57 -2.93 -8.81
C CYS A 191 10.10 -3.34 -9.01
N ALA A 192 9.15 -2.44 -8.75
CA ALA A 192 7.74 -2.72 -8.99
C ALA A 192 7.46 -3.00 -10.48
N GLN A 193 8.05 -2.21 -11.38
CA GLN A 193 7.94 -2.45 -12.81
C GLN A 193 8.58 -3.78 -13.21
N ALA A 194 9.74 -4.11 -12.63
CA ALA A 194 10.39 -5.39 -12.87
C ALA A 194 9.50 -6.58 -12.45
N ARG A 195 8.79 -6.47 -11.31
CA ARG A 195 7.87 -7.53 -10.86
C ARG A 195 6.71 -7.74 -11.83
N ALA A 196 6.19 -6.65 -12.39
CA ALA A 196 5.13 -6.75 -13.40
C ALA A 196 5.60 -7.50 -14.65
N ILE A 197 6.83 -7.25 -15.09
CA ILE A 197 7.42 -7.88 -16.28
C ILE A 197 7.76 -9.34 -16.02
N GLU A 198 8.54 -9.61 -14.97
CA GLU A 198 9.06 -10.96 -14.72
C GLU A 198 7.99 -11.94 -14.24
N ASN A 199 6.98 -11.46 -13.53
CA ASN A 199 5.90 -12.30 -12.99
C ASN A 199 4.61 -12.22 -13.81
N GLU A 200 4.57 -11.42 -14.87
CA GLU A 200 3.40 -11.27 -15.74
C GLU A 200 2.13 -10.96 -14.94
N CYS A 201 2.17 -9.86 -14.20
CA CYS A 201 1.07 -9.41 -13.34
C CYS A 201 0.93 -7.89 -13.41
N PHE A 202 -0.21 -7.39 -12.91
CA PHE A 202 -0.35 -5.95 -12.68
C PHE A 202 0.25 -5.57 -11.33
N VAL A 203 0.85 -4.39 -11.25
CA VAL A 203 1.41 -3.85 -10.01
C VAL A 203 0.89 -2.45 -9.79
N VAL A 204 0.29 -2.21 -8.63
CA VAL A 204 -0.27 -0.92 -8.23
C VAL A 204 0.56 -0.39 -7.07
N ILE A 205 1.16 0.79 -7.24
CA ILE A 205 1.95 1.41 -6.17
C ILE A 205 1.32 2.72 -5.72
N ALA A 206 1.25 2.94 -4.41
CA ALA A 206 0.74 4.19 -3.84
C ALA A 206 1.65 4.68 -2.73
N GLY A 207 2.05 5.93 -2.84
CA GLY A 207 2.93 6.59 -1.88
C GLY A 207 2.38 7.89 -1.36
N SER A 208 2.92 8.36 -0.24
CA SER A 208 2.57 9.63 0.36
C SER A 208 3.45 10.75 -0.18
N VAL A 209 2.90 11.97 -0.17
CA VAL A 209 3.58 13.21 -0.56
C VAL A 209 3.51 14.22 0.60
N GLY A 210 4.21 15.33 0.46
CA GLY A 210 4.20 16.39 1.46
C GLY A 210 5.29 16.24 2.50
N ASN A 211 5.05 16.78 3.68
CA ASN A 211 6.02 16.75 4.77
C ASN A 211 5.34 16.85 6.14
N LEU A 212 6.01 16.28 7.15
CA LEU A 212 5.60 16.30 8.55
C LEU A 212 6.79 16.74 9.42
N PRO A 213 7.12 18.04 9.46
CA PRO A 213 8.30 18.50 10.17
C PRO A 213 8.24 18.29 11.70
N ARG A 214 7.07 17.95 12.23
CA ARG A 214 6.87 17.70 13.67
C ARG A 214 6.86 16.21 14.02
N VAL A 215 7.14 15.35 13.06
CA VAL A 215 7.18 13.91 13.29
C VAL A 215 8.58 13.40 12.93
N HIS A 216 9.28 12.87 13.91
CA HIS A 216 10.66 12.38 13.73
C HIS A 216 10.70 11.29 12.64
N ASN A 217 11.67 11.42 11.73
CA ASN A 217 11.89 10.52 10.60
C ASN A 217 10.79 10.52 9.52
N MET A 218 9.91 11.53 9.55
CA MET A 218 8.82 11.70 8.58
C MET A 218 8.82 13.10 7.97
N ASP A 219 9.99 13.72 7.86
CA ASP A 219 10.09 15.13 7.48
C ASP A 219 9.65 15.39 6.05
N ILE A 220 10.04 14.52 5.13
CA ILE A 220 9.82 14.72 3.69
C ILE A 220 9.32 13.41 3.09
N GLN A 221 8.37 13.51 2.16
CA GLN A 221 7.89 12.39 1.37
C GLN A 221 7.92 12.75 -0.11
N TYR A 222 8.36 11.80 -0.94
CA TYR A 222 8.34 11.89 -2.37
C TYR A 222 7.58 10.71 -2.95
N ALA A 223 6.65 10.96 -3.87
CA ALA A 223 5.94 9.88 -4.56
C ALA A 223 5.46 10.29 -5.94
N GLN A 224 5.45 9.31 -6.82
CA GLN A 224 4.68 9.28 -8.05
C GLN A 224 4.07 7.89 -8.15
N SER A 225 2.83 7.76 -7.71
CA SER A 225 2.07 6.52 -7.70
C SER A 225 1.69 6.10 -9.11
N GLY A 226 1.41 4.82 -9.32
CA GLY A 226 1.09 4.35 -10.66
C GLY A 226 0.55 2.93 -10.70
N VAL A 227 0.15 2.54 -11.92
CA VAL A 227 -0.32 1.20 -12.26
C VAL A 227 0.57 0.69 -13.38
N PHE A 228 1.25 -0.43 -13.13
CA PHE A 228 2.21 -1.03 -14.05
C PHE A 228 1.69 -2.35 -14.61
N THR A 229 2.15 -2.67 -15.80
CA THR A 229 1.73 -3.85 -16.57
C THR A 229 2.94 -4.62 -17.05
N PRO A 230 2.76 -5.87 -17.50
CA PRO A 230 3.78 -6.53 -18.33
C PRO A 230 4.09 -5.71 -19.59
N CYS A 231 5.23 -6.01 -20.21
CA CYS A 231 5.62 -5.45 -21.51
C CYS A 231 5.47 -6.53 -22.56
N ASP A 232 4.28 -6.62 -23.18
CA ASP A 232 3.98 -7.55 -24.25
C ASP A 232 2.88 -6.97 -25.15
N PHE A 233 2.49 -7.67 -26.21
CA PHE A 233 1.64 -7.13 -27.28
C PHE A 233 0.32 -6.51 -26.81
N ALA A 234 -0.33 -7.09 -25.82
CA ALA A 234 -1.62 -6.59 -25.35
C ALA A 234 -1.50 -5.44 -24.33
N PHE A 235 -0.27 -5.07 -23.97
CA PHE A 235 0.01 -4.10 -22.91
C PHE A 235 0.77 -2.89 -23.44
N PRO A 236 0.79 -1.76 -22.69
CA PRO A 236 1.62 -0.62 -23.06
C PRO A 236 3.08 -1.02 -23.21
N THR A 237 3.76 -0.47 -24.22
CA THR A 237 5.14 -0.85 -24.55
C THR A 237 6.13 -0.52 -23.43
N ASP A 238 5.83 0.47 -22.61
CA ASP A 238 6.67 0.89 -21.48
C ASP A 238 6.20 0.32 -20.14
N GLY A 239 5.17 -0.55 -20.14
CA GLY A 239 4.63 -1.16 -18.93
C GLY A 239 3.91 -0.19 -18.00
N LYS A 240 3.50 0.99 -18.48
CA LYS A 240 2.79 1.98 -17.67
C LYS A 240 1.35 2.13 -18.15
N ARG A 241 0.41 1.73 -17.31
CA ARG A 241 -1.02 1.90 -17.59
C ARG A 241 -1.51 3.29 -17.17
N ALA A 242 -1.07 3.76 -16.01
CA ALA A 242 -1.44 5.06 -15.48
C ALA A 242 -0.40 5.52 -14.46
N GLU A 243 -0.22 6.83 -14.33
CA GLU A 243 0.67 7.44 -13.35
C GLU A 243 0.02 8.69 -12.75
N ALA A 244 0.26 8.89 -11.46
CA ALA A 244 -0.10 10.13 -10.80
C ALA A 244 0.86 11.26 -11.17
N THR A 245 0.42 12.50 -10.97
CA THR A 245 1.32 13.66 -11.01
C THR A 245 2.27 13.58 -9.80
N PRO A 246 3.59 13.75 -10.00
CA PRO A 246 4.52 13.70 -8.87
C PRO A 246 4.16 14.71 -7.78
N ASN A 247 4.28 14.30 -6.53
CA ASN A 247 4.16 15.14 -5.33
C ASN A 247 2.86 15.95 -5.23
N THR A 248 1.79 15.44 -5.80
CA THR A 248 0.47 16.06 -5.80
C THR A 248 -0.54 15.12 -5.14
N GLU A 249 -1.28 15.58 -4.15
CA GLU A 249 -2.36 14.77 -3.59
C GLU A 249 -3.44 14.55 -4.62
N MET A 250 -3.76 13.29 -4.89
CA MET A 250 -4.78 12.93 -5.87
C MET A 250 -5.19 11.46 -5.73
N ILE A 251 -6.31 11.13 -6.31
CA ILE A 251 -6.68 9.75 -6.58
C ILE A 251 -6.29 9.39 -8.01
N LEU A 252 -6.02 8.11 -8.24
CA LEU A 252 -5.80 7.55 -9.57
C LEU A 252 -6.68 6.32 -9.71
N VAL A 253 -7.42 6.22 -10.80
CA VAL A 253 -8.30 5.07 -11.07
C VAL A 253 -7.96 4.54 -12.46
N SER A 254 -7.80 3.22 -12.56
CA SER A 254 -7.43 2.56 -13.82
C SER A 254 -8.07 1.19 -13.91
N ASP A 255 -8.44 0.81 -15.12
CA ASP A 255 -8.92 -0.55 -15.40
C ASP A 255 -7.75 -1.45 -15.76
N VAL A 256 -7.77 -2.66 -15.21
CA VAL A 256 -6.84 -3.72 -15.58
C VAL A 256 -7.64 -4.94 -16.04
N ASP A 257 -7.21 -5.54 -17.14
CA ASP A 257 -7.91 -6.67 -17.74
C ASP A 257 -7.18 -7.97 -17.43
N LEU A 258 -7.73 -8.75 -16.50
CA LEU A 258 -7.14 -10.01 -16.08
C LEU A 258 -7.12 -11.07 -17.18
N ASP A 259 -8.03 -10.98 -18.16
CA ASP A 259 -8.06 -11.91 -19.29
C ASP A 259 -6.77 -11.77 -20.13
N LEU A 260 -6.23 -10.56 -20.23
CA LEU A 260 -4.96 -10.32 -20.93
C LEU A 260 -3.79 -11.02 -20.25
N LEU A 261 -3.81 -11.16 -18.92
CA LEU A 261 -2.78 -11.93 -18.20
C LEU A 261 -2.88 -13.40 -18.55
N ASN A 262 -4.09 -13.94 -18.62
CA ASN A 262 -4.30 -15.35 -18.98
C ASN A 262 -3.82 -15.64 -20.41
N GLU A 263 -4.10 -14.73 -21.33
CA GLU A 263 -3.60 -14.83 -22.69
C GLU A 263 -2.08 -14.77 -22.74
N LEU A 264 -1.46 -13.87 -21.98
CA LEU A 264 -0.01 -13.74 -21.89
C LEU A 264 0.63 -15.01 -21.37
N HIS A 265 0.08 -15.60 -20.30
CA HIS A 265 0.59 -16.85 -19.71
C HIS A 265 0.49 -18.05 -20.66
N THR A 266 -0.43 -18.00 -21.62
CA THR A 266 -0.66 -19.07 -22.58
C THR A 266 0.11 -18.85 -23.88
N TYR A 267 0.11 -17.61 -24.41
CA TYR A 267 0.59 -17.30 -25.76
C TYR A 267 1.64 -16.19 -25.83
N GLY A 268 2.12 -15.71 -24.69
CA GLY A 268 3.07 -14.61 -24.65
C GLY A 268 4.43 -14.94 -25.27
N SER A 269 5.19 -13.90 -25.65
CA SER A 269 6.52 -14.02 -26.24
C SER A 269 7.60 -14.38 -25.22
#